data_49bc3260413182c6a52ce7a98cc4b3ce
#
_entry.id   49bc3260413182c6a52ce7a98cc4b3ce
#
_cell.length_a   1.000
_cell.length_b   1.000
_cell.length_c   1.000
_cell.angle_alpha   90.00
_cell.angle_beta   90.00
_cell.angle_gamma   90.00
#
_symmetry.space_group_name_H-M   'P 1'
#
loop_
_entity.id
_entity.type
_entity.pdbx_description
1 polymer ?
#
loop_
_entity_poly.entity_id
_entity_poly.type
_entity_poly.pdbx_seq_one_letter_code
_entity_poly.pdbx_strand_id
1 'polypeptide(L)'
;MPVKSPFESSIAKPGQGKVVLSLLAPANPSLSTLTYKYPLKLLTRTPNFVPQSASPSASQPVHLYLLSYGGGLLPGDQIDVSITLEPRTRLVVTTPQGSTKIFKTEASPGRTLSDQSRQTLEVRIGQEAALCYLPDPSVPFKDSRYEQIQTFIVDNTAKGSSRSSLCVLDWVTQGRTSRGENWDFHLWKGKNEIWLLDDPISNTSSYSGDNEEKEKKKLLLRDSLILDDETSTSTPQARNNPPKSLIRERTSPHGVIGTLILYGPVFENLSSFFVDKFTSLPRIGARNWSSSAPAAVEVPQNYDSQVTFTAARVRAGCVLVKFGAANLETAKDWLGGTLREEGSIAREFGEEALSCL
;
A
#
# COMPACT_ATOMS: atom_id res chain seq x y z
N MET A 1 -32.54 18.36 33.04
CA MET A 1 -31.83 17.68 31.95
C MET A 1 -30.62 18.53 31.62
N PRO A 2 -29.40 18.01 31.64
CA PRO A 2 -28.25 18.81 31.25
C PRO A 2 -28.35 19.14 29.75
N VAL A 3 -28.24 20.42 29.43
CA VAL A 3 -28.23 20.93 28.06
C VAL A 3 -26.96 20.39 27.39
N LYS A 4 -27.12 19.54 26.35
CA LYS A 4 -25.98 19.08 25.57
C LYS A 4 -25.33 20.28 24.89
N SER A 5 -24.04 20.48 25.12
CA SER A 5 -23.26 21.53 24.46
C SER A 5 -23.31 21.29 22.93
N PRO A 6 -23.61 22.32 22.12
CA PRO A 6 -23.52 22.20 20.67
C PRO A 6 -22.08 21.92 20.18
N PHE A 7 -21.08 21.98 21.05
CA PHE A 7 -19.69 21.60 20.84
C PHE A 7 -19.35 20.22 21.41
N GLU A 8 -20.31 19.44 21.89
CA GLU A 8 -20.10 18.05 22.22
C GLU A 8 -19.71 17.32 20.95
N SER A 9 -18.42 17.26 20.86
CA SER A 9 -17.52 16.39 20.11
C SER A 9 -18.23 15.38 19.22
N SER A 10 -17.90 15.44 17.94
CA SER A 10 -18.00 14.30 17.05
C SER A 10 -17.56 13.03 17.80
N ILE A 11 -18.36 11.99 17.73
CA ILE A 11 -18.15 10.66 18.34
C ILE A 11 -16.85 9.98 17.85
N ALA A 12 -16.13 10.60 16.92
CA ALA A 12 -14.89 10.10 16.37
C ALA A 12 -13.77 10.04 17.42
N LYS A 13 -13.10 8.89 17.51
CA LYS A 13 -11.95 8.67 18.41
C LYS A 13 -10.68 9.34 17.84
N PRO A 14 -9.67 9.63 18.70
CA PRO A 14 -8.35 10.06 18.20
C PRO A 14 -7.83 9.15 17.12
N GLY A 15 -7.18 9.71 16.09
CA GLY A 15 -6.62 8.95 14.96
C GLY A 15 -7.63 8.50 13.90
N GLN A 16 -8.93 8.72 14.11
CA GLN A 16 -9.93 8.35 13.12
C GLN A 16 -10.06 9.36 11.99
N GLY A 17 -10.21 8.84 10.75
CA GLY A 17 -10.48 9.62 9.55
C GLY A 17 -11.53 8.97 8.66
N LYS A 18 -12.36 9.79 8.04
CA LYS A 18 -13.34 9.32 7.05
C LYS A 18 -13.33 10.23 5.83
N VAL A 19 -13.28 9.59 4.66
CA VAL A 19 -13.29 10.26 3.36
C VAL A 19 -14.36 9.62 2.48
N VAL A 20 -15.19 10.43 1.85
CA VAL A 20 -16.14 9.99 0.83
C VAL A 20 -15.95 10.87 -0.39
N LEU A 21 -15.55 10.28 -1.51
CA LEU A 21 -15.39 10.95 -2.78
C LEU A 21 -16.54 10.58 -3.71
N SER A 22 -17.28 11.58 -4.16
CA SER A 22 -18.46 11.45 -5.01
C SER A 22 -18.30 12.26 -6.29
N LEU A 23 -19.17 12.06 -7.28
CA LEU A 23 -19.28 12.89 -8.46
C LEU A 23 -20.55 13.75 -8.39
N LEU A 24 -20.35 15.06 -8.49
CA LEU A 24 -21.45 16.00 -8.77
C LEU A 24 -21.63 16.16 -10.28
N ALA A 25 -22.87 16.35 -10.72
CA ALA A 25 -23.15 16.59 -12.15
C ALA A 25 -22.38 17.83 -12.66
N PRO A 26 -21.78 17.83 -13.88
CA PRO A 26 -21.82 16.76 -14.88
C PRO A 26 -20.79 15.63 -14.66
N ALA A 27 -19.71 15.81 -13.94
CA ALA A 27 -18.70 14.81 -13.58
C ALA A 27 -17.58 15.43 -12.68
N ASN A 28 -17.94 16.39 -11.85
CA ASN A 28 -16.99 17.07 -10.98
C ASN A 28 -16.76 16.25 -9.70
N PRO A 29 -15.51 15.93 -9.37
CA PRO A 29 -15.20 15.23 -8.12
C PRO A 29 -15.50 16.15 -6.93
N SER A 30 -16.16 15.60 -5.93
CA SER A 30 -16.52 16.29 -4.70
C SER A 30 -16.26 15.40 -3.49
N LEU A 31 -15.60 15.96 -2.49
CA LEU A 31 -15.45 15.33 -1.19
C LEU A 31 -16.69 15.60 -0.34
N SER A 32 -17.64 14.69 -0.39
CA SER A 32 -18.87 14.79 0.39
C SER A 32 -18.60 14.62 1.89
N THR A 33 -17.53 13.94 2.24
CA THR A 33 -17.06 13.81 3.63
C THR A 33 -15.53 13.85 3.64
N LEU A 34 -14.98 14.69 4.52
CA LEU A 34 -13.56 14.72 4.86
C LEU A 34 -13.45 15.09 6.34
N THR A 35 -13.28 14.09 7.19
CA THR A 35 -13.15 14.27 8.64
C THR A 35 -11.93 13.52 9.16
N TYR A 36 -11.25 14.09 10.12
CA TYR A 36 -10.12 13.45 10.79
C TYR A 36 -9.88 14.00 12.18
N LYS A 37 -9.21 13.24 13.02
CA LYS A 37 -8.78 13.66 14.36
C LYS A 37 -7.32 13.36 14.60
N TYR A 38 -6.69 14.24 15.38
CA TYR A 38 -5.31 14.05 15.86
C TYR A 38 -5.10 12.60 16.40
N PRO A 39 -3.96 11.93 16.12
CA PRO A 39 -2.78 12.44 15.41
C PRO A 39 -2.86 12.36 13.87
N LEU A 40 -3.95 11.90 13.29
CA LEU A 40 -4.17 11.89 11.84
C LEU A 40 -4.44 13.29 11.30
N LYS A 41 -3.89 13.60 10.13
CA LYS A 41 -4.20 14.78 9.33
C LYS A 41 -4.42 14.38 7.88
N LEU A 42 -5.54 14.80 7.32
CA LEU A 42 -5.87 14.60 5.91
C LEU A 42 -5.88 15.96 5.19
N LEU A 43 -5.20 16.04 4.08
CA LEU A 43 -5.21 17.21 3.19
C LEU A 43 -5.55 16.75 1.78
N THR A 44 -6.24 17.59 1.03
CA THR A 44 -6.63 17.27 -0.33
C THR A 44 -6.24 18.37 -1.29
N ARG A 45 -5.96 17.98 -2.51
CA ARG A 45 -5.73 18.85 -3.65
C ARG A 45 -6.43 18.28 -4.88
N THR A 46 -7.09 19.11 -5.63
CA THR A 46 -7.54 18.78 -6.98
C THR A 46 -6.53 19.39 -7.95
N PRO A 47 -5.74 18.59 -8.67
CA PRO A 47 -4.76 19.15 -9.62
C PRO A 47 -5.49 19.80 -10.80
N ASN A 48 -4.90 20.85 -11.37
CA ASN A 48 -5.33 21.47 -12.63
C ASN A 48 -4.94 20.59 -13.83
N PHE A 49 -5.26 19.32 -13.75
CA PHE A 49 -4.89 18.31 -14.75
C PHE A 49 -6.17 17.74 -15.36
N VAL A 50 -6.23 17.72 -16.68
CA VAL A 50 -7.28 17.02 -17.40
C VAL A 50 -6.74 15.63 -17.76
N PRO A 51 -7.29 14.55 -17.18
CA PRO A 51 -6.85 13.21 -17.51
C PRO A 51 -7.00 12.96 -19.01
N GLN A 52 -5.95 12.42 -19.63
CA GLN A 52 -6.03 11.87 -20.98
C GLN A 52 -6.55 10.43 -20.92
N SER A 53 -7.56 10.21 -20.08
CA SER A 53 -8.14 8.90 -19.85
C SER A 53 -8.77 8.36 -21.12
N ALA A 54 -8.52 7.07 -21.38
CA ALA A 54 -9.23 6.33 -22.44
C ALA A 54 -10.73 6.17 -22.13
N SER A 55 -11.17 6.47 -20.91
CA SER A 55 -12.57 6.46 -20.50
C SER A 55 -13.14 7.87 -20.47
N PRO A 56 -14.06 8.22 -21.38
CA PRO A 56 -14.71 9.54 -21.41
C PRO A 56 -15.50 9.86 -20.14
N SER A 57 -15.79 8.86 -19.33
CA SER A 57 -16.59 8.95 -18.11
C SER A 57 -15.75 9.17 -16.84
N ALA A 58 -14.42 9.10 -16.94
CA ALA A 58 -13.56 9.26 -15.77
C ALA A 58 -13.53 10.69 -15.27
N SER A 59 -13.64 10.87 -13.95
CA SER A 59 -13.50 12.17 -13.30
C SER A 59 -12.03 12.61 -13.21
N GLN A 60 -11.82 13.91 -12.99
CA GLN A 60 -10.51 14.39 -12.57
C GLN A 60 -10.07 13.68 -11.26
N PRO A 61 -8.79 13.33 -11.11
CA PRO A 61 -8.30 12.72 -9.90
C PRO A 61 -8.28 13.72 -8.74
N VAL A 62 -8.59 13.26 -7.54
CA VAL A 62 -8.36 14.00 -6.29
C VAL A 62 -7.12 13.42 -5.64
N HIS A 63 -6.23 14.29 -5.15
CA HIS A 63 -5.05 13.89 -4.39
C HIS A 63 -5.32 14.05 -2.91
N LEU A 64 -5.20 12.97 -2.15
CA LEU A 64 -5.32 12.91 -0.70
C LEU A 64 -3.94 12.67 -0.08
N TYR A 65 -3.52 13.57 0.77
CA TYR A 65 -2.32 13.43 1.57
C TYR A 65 -2.70 12.88 2.95
N LEU A 66 -2.22 11.66 3.25
CA LEU A 66 -2.39 11.04 4.55
C LEU A 66 -1.14 11.34 5.39
N LEU A 67 -1.31 12.12 6.43
CA LEU A 67 -0.24 12.66 7.25
C LEU A 67 -0.48 12.33 8.73
N SER A 68 0.60 12.30 9.51
CA SER A 68 0.55 12.31 10.96
C SER A 68 1.11 13.63 11.50
N TYR A 69 0.49 14.16 12.54
CA TYR A 69 1.06 15.29 13.27
C TYR A 69 2.38 14.85 13.92
N GLY A 70 3.43 15.71 13.82
CA GLY A 70 4.75 15.37 14.33
C GLY A 70 5.63 14.57 13.36
N GLY A 71 5.14 14.25 12.15
CA GLY A 71 5.93 13.61 11.09
C GLY A 71 6.21 12.12 11.33
N GLY A 72 5.36 11.42 12.05
CA GLY A 72 5.45 9.98 12.29
C GLY A 72 4.50 9.52 13.39
N LEU A 73 4.52 8.23 13.69
CA LEU A 73 3.70 7.60 14.72
C LEU A 73 4.50 7.40 16.00
N LEU A 74 3.97 7.89 17.10
CA LEU A 74 4.50 7.63 18.44
C LEU A 74 4.08 6.24 18.92
N PRO A 75 4.81 5.64 19.87
CA PRO A 75 4.41 4.37 20.47
C PRO A 75 2.98 4.42 21.02
N GLY A 76 2.17 3.45 20.60
CA GLY A 76 0.76 3.37 21.00
C GLY A 76 -0.22 4.19 20.14
N ASP A 77 0.25 5.01 19.19
CA ASP A 77 -0.63 5.71 18.27
C ASP A 77 -1.45 4.73 17.43
N GLN A 78 -2.73 5.03 17.29
CA GLN A 78 -3.67 4.27 16.45
C GLN A 78 -4.26 5.20 15.40
N ILE A 79 -4.14 4.81 14.14
CA ILE A 79 -4.71 5.51 12.99
C ILE A 79 -5.72 4.59 12.32
N ASP A 80 -6.95 5.03 12.20
CA ASP A 80 -8.03 4.29 11.53
C ASP A 80 -8.65 5.17 10.44
N VAL A 81 -8.44 4.82 9.18
CA VAL A 81 -8.94 5.58 8.04
C VAL A 81 -9.93 4.76 7.23
N SER A 82 -11.09 5.31 6.98
CA SER A 82 -12.10 4.75 6.07
C SER A 82 -12.28 5.66 4.86
N ILE A 83 -12.12 5.10 3.66
CA ILE A 83 -12.28 5.81 2.38
C ILE A 83 -13.36 5.11 1.57
N THR A 84 -14.29 5.89 1.03
CA THR A 84 -15.29 5.40 0.08
C THR A 84 -15.16 6.17 -1.23
N LEU A 85 -14.93 5.44 -2.31
CA LEU A 85 -14.91 5.95 -3.67
C LEU A 85 -16.23 5.57 -4.34
N GLU A 86 -17.07 6.54 -4.62
CA GLU A 86 -18.27 6.32 -5.39
C GLU A 86 -17.96 6.03 -6.87
N PRO A 87 -18.91 5.50 -7.65
CA PRO A 87 -18.64 5.11 -9.02
C PRO A 87 -17.98 6.20 -9.87
N ARG A 88 -17.05 5.79 -10.74
CA ARG A 88 -16.29 6.61 -11.69
C ARG A 88 -15.34 7.65 -11.09
N THR A 89 -15.12 7.64 -9.78
CA THR A 89 -14.17 8.55 -9.11
C THR A 89 -12.72 8.07 -9.26
N ARG A 90 -11.77 9.01 -9.17
CA ARG A 90 -10.32 8.78 -9.18
C ARG A 90 -9.70 9.38 -7.93
N LEU A 91 -9.01 8.57 -7.15
CA LEU A 91 -8.30 9.03 -5.95
C LEU A 91 -6.84 8.61 -5.99
N VAL A 92 -5.97 9.56 -5.74
CA VAL A 92 -4.56 9.30 -5.39
C VAL A 92 -4.39 9.47 -3.90
N VAL A 93 -3.73 8.52 -3.25
CA VAL A 93 -3.34 8.65 -1.84
C VAL A 93 -1.82 8.58 -1.76
N THR A 94 -1.22 9.57 -1.13
CA THR A 94 0.22 9.65 -0.89
C THR A 94 0.51 10.07 0.55
N THR A 95 1.75 9.83 1.00
CA THR A 95 2.22 10.21 2.33
C THR A 95 3.52 11.02 2.19
N PRO A 96 3.45 12.27 1.73
CA PRO A 96 4.66 13.02 1.46
C PRO A 96 5.48 13.29 2.72
N GLN A 97 6.79 13.18 2.56
CA GLN A 97 7.82 13.64 3.50
C GLN A 97 7.70 13.14 4.96
N GLY A 98 7.85 11.85 5.12
CA GLY A 98 8.22 11.29 6.44
C GLY A 98 7.09 11.09 7.43
N SER A 99 5.83 11.20 7.02
CA SER A 99 4.67 10.80 7.84
C SER A 99 4.63 9.29 8.13
N THR A 100 5.49 8.54 7.48
CA THR A 100 5.62 7.08 7.61
C THR A 100 6.72 6.66 8.61
N LYS A 101 7.28 7.59 9.36
CA LYS A 101 8.27 7.29 10.42
C LYS A 101 7.56 6.63 11.60
N ILE A 102 8.17 5.59 12.14
CA ILE A 102 7.66 4.88 13.30
C ILE A 102 8.69 5.03 14.41
N PHE A 103 8.32 5.80 15.43
CA PHE A 103 9.24 6.12 16.53
C PHE A 103 9.44 4.92 17.45
N LYS A 104 10.60 4.91 18.11
CA LYS A 104 10.99 3.84 19.03
C LYS A 104 10.06 3.76 20.23
N THR A 105 9.86 2.55 20.69
CA THR A 105 9.23 2.28 21.99
C THR A 105 10.25 2.50 23.10
N GLU A 106 10.00 3.40 24.05
CA GLU A 106 10.86 3.54 25.22
C GLU A 106 10.66 2.35 26.16
N ALA A 107 11.75 1.68 26.51
CA ALA A 107 11.72 0.61 27.51
C ALA A 107 11.47 1.22 28.90
N SER A 108 10.20 1.31 29.30
CA SER A 108 9.83 1.63 30.66
C SER A 108 9.55 0.33 31.43
N PRO A 109 10.08 0.14 32.64
CA PRO A 109 9.74 -1.01 33.44
C PRO A 109 8.23 -1.06 33.69
N GLY A 110 7.56 -2.13 33.24
CA GLY A 110 6.11 -2.32 33.42
C GLY A 110 5.22 -1.95 32.23
N ARG A 111 5.76 -1.51 31.09
CA ARG A 111 4.98 -1.30 29.87
C ARG A 111 4.64 -2.62 29.19
N THR A 112 3.36 -2.82 28.98
CA THR A 112 2.74 -3.97 28.32
C THR A 112 2.76 -3.78 26.79
N LEU A 113 2.29 -4.78 26.04
CA LEU A 113 2.04 -4.78 24.58
C LEU A 113 1.28 -3.54 24.02
N SER A 114 0.86 -2.59 24.86
CA SER A 114 0.15 -1.35 24.52
C SER A 114 0.97 -0.32 23.72
N ASP A 115 2.27 -0.54 23.55
CA ASP A 115 3.17 0.43 22.92
C ASP A 115 3.38 0.21 21.41
N GLN A 116 2.66 -0.73 20.84
CA GLN A 116 2.66 -0.97 19.40
C GLN A 116 1.82 0.09 18.69
N SER A 117 2.44 0.82 17.75
CA SER A 117 1.71 1.73 16.87
C SER A 117 0.94 0.90 15.83
N ARG A 118 -0.25 1.36 15.46
CA ARG A 118 -1.10 0.66 14.50
C ARG A 118 -1.74 1.63 13.52
N GLN A 119 -1.79 1.20 12.26
CA GLN A 119 -2.54 1.89 11.21
C GLN A 119 -3.49 0.92 10.51
N THR A 120 -4.75 1.30 10.45
CA THR A 120 -5.78 0.57 9.71
C THR A 120 -6.31 1.46 8.59
N LEU A 121 -6.36 0.92 7.38
CA LEU A 121 -6.95 1.58 6.22
C LEU A 121 -7.99 0.66 5.60
N GLU A 122 -9.23 1.10 5.53
CA GLU A 122 -10.29 0.43 4.77
C GLU A 122 -10.71 1.30 3.60
N VAL A 123 -10.67 0.76 2.38
CA VAL A 123 -11.08 1.48 1.17
C VAL A 123 -12.15 0.68 0.42
N ARG A 124 -13.30 1.29 0.19
CA ARG A 124 -14.35 0.77 -0.69
C ARG A 124 -14.27 1.48 -2.02
N ILE A 125 -14.17 0.71 -3.11
CA ILE A 125 -13.96 1.22 -4.47
C ILE A 125 -15.16 0.80 -5.32
N GLY A 126 -15.99 1.78 -5.69
CA GLY A 126 -17.18 1.59 -6.51
C GLY A 126 -16.85 1.26 -7.97
N GLN A 127 -17.89 1.01 -8.76
CA GLN A 127 -17.78 0.66 -10.20
C GLN A 127 -17.04 1.76 -10.97
N GLU A 128 -16.15 1.37 -11.88
CA GLU A 128 -15.32 2.28 -12.70
C GLU A 128 -14.46 3.25 -11.86
N ALA A 129 -14.52 3.20 -10.53
CA ALA A 129 -13.65 3.98 -9.70
C ALA A 129 -12.24 3.37 -9.65
N ALA A 130 -11.24 4.22 -9.41
CA ALA A 130 -9.86 3.76 -9.27
C ALA A 130 -9.13 4.45 -8.13
N LEU A 131 -8.40 3.63 -7.36
CA LEU A 131 -7.48 4.06 -6.33
C LEU A 131 -6.03 3.87 -6.79
N CYS A 132 -5.22 4.92 -6.66
CA CYS A 132 -3.77 4.87 -6.78
C CYS A 132 -3.16 5.25 -5.43
N TYR A 133 -2.64 4.25 -4.68
CA TYR A 133 -2.03 4.45 -3.37
C TYR A 133 -0.54 4.17 -3.44
N LEU A 134 0.26 5.24 -3.55
CA LEU A 134 1.71 5.22 -3.68
C LEU A 134 2.34 6.06 -2.56
N PRO A 135 2.40 5.54 -1.33
CA PRO A 135 2.96 6.23 -0.18
C PRO A 135 4.49 6.23 -0.21
N ASP A 136 5.12 7.12 0.59
CA ASP A 136 6.50 6.92 1.01
C ASP A 136 6.64 5.61 1.82
N PRO A 137 7.83 4.99 1.85
CA PRO A 137 8.02 3.76 2.61
C PRO A 137 7.89 3.97 4.11
N SER A 138 7.47 2.94 4.80
CA SER A 138 7.59 2.88 6.26
C SER A 138 9.06 2.94 6.67
N VAL A 139 9.38 3.81 7.64
CA VAL A 139 10.72 3.98 8.21
C VAL A 139 10.67 3.65 9.69
N PRO A 140 10.74 2.36 10.06
CA PRO A 140 10.76 1.95 11.47
C PRO A 140 12.09 2.31 12.09
N PHE A 141 12.06 3.06 13.21
CA PHE A 141 13.24 3.38 13.97
C PHE A 141 13.66 2.18 14.83
N LYS A 142 14.90 2.16 15.23
CA LYS A 142 15.41 1.16 16.17
C LYS A 142 14.45 1.00 17.35
N ASP A 143 14.21 -0.25 17.76
CA ASP A 143 13.35 -0.65 18.88
C ASP A 143 11.84 -0.32 18.69
N SER A 144 11.39 0.07 17.50
CA SER A 144 9.98 0.33 17.23
C SER A 144 9.16 -0.96 17.04
N ARG A 145 7.82 -0.84 17.24
CA ARG A 145 6.84 -1.89 16.99
C ARG A 145 5.67 -1.30 16.20
N TYR A 146 5.32 -1.92 15.07
CA TYR A 146 4.28 -1.40 14.20
C TYR A 146 3.48 -2.51 13.52
N GLU A 147 2.18 -2.28 13.38
CA GLU A 147 1.28 -3.10 12.58
C GLU A 147 0.47 -2.23 11.63
N GLN A 148 0.44 -2.60 10.35
CA GLN A 148 -0.37 -1.99 9.31
C GLN A 148 -1.35 -3.01 8.75
N ILE A 149 -2.62 -2.63 8.67
CA ILE A 149 -3.68 -3.44 8.07
C ILE A 149 -4.39 -2.60 7.02
N GLN A 150 -4.34 -3.05 5.77
CA GLN A 150 -4.99 -2.39 4.64
C GLN A 150 -6.01 -3.35 4.02
N THR A 151 -7.24 -2.90 3.92
CA THR A 151 -8.35 -3.67 3.37
C THR A 151 -8.97 -2.90 2.21
N PHE A 152 -8.96 -3.48 1.04
CA PHE A 152 -9.51 -2.91 -0.18
C PHE A 152 -10.71 -3.76 -0.62
N ILE A 153 -11.87 -3.13 -0.71
CA ILE A 153 -13.12 -3.78 -1.13
C ILE A 153 -13.43 -3.25 -2.52
N VAL A 154 -13.30 -4.11 -3.53
CA VAL A 154 -13.51 -3.75 -4.93
C VAL A 154 -14.85 -4.28 -5.43
N ASP A 155 -15.59 -3.42 -6.12
CA ASP A 155 -16.84 -3.80 -6.76
C ASP A 155 -16.55 -4.57 -8.05
N ASN A 156 -17.02 -5.81 -8.11
CA ASN A 156 -16.89 -6.70 -9.27
C ASN A 156 -18.26 -7.09 -9.86
N THR A 157 -19.32 -6.38 -9.48
CA THR A 157 -20.66 -6.67 -9.95
C THR A 157 -20.82 -6.37 -11.45
N ALA A 158 -20.04 -5.42 -11.97
CA ALA A 158 -19.99 -5.08 -13.38
C ALA A 158 -18.96 -5.92 -14.15
N LYS A 159 -19.19 -6.11 -15.45
CA LYS A 159 -18.28 -6.85 -16.35
C LYS A 159 -17.40 -5.90 -17.17
N GLY A 160 -16.22 -6.37 -17.58
CA GLY A 160 -15.34 -5.64 -18.49
C GLY A 160 -14.70 -4.40 -17.86
N SER A 161 -14.74 -3.27 -18.55
CA SER A 161 -14.13 -1.99 -18.16
C SER A 161 -14.84 -1.30 -16.99
N SER A 162 -16.05 -1.73 -16.66
CA SER A 162 -16.83 -1.11 -15.56
C SER A 162 -16.44 -1.61 -14.17
N ARG A 163 -15.43 -2.50 -14.06
CA ARG A 163 -14.89 -2.95 -12.77
C ARG A 163 -14.06 -1.88 -12.08
N SER A 164 -13.96 -1.98 -10.78
CA SER A 164 -13.06 -1.16 -9.97
C SER A 164 -11.59 -1.42 -10.31
N SER A 165 -10.72 -0.44 -10.04
CA SER A 165 -9.29 -0.58 -10.24
C SER A 165 -8.49 -0.14 -9.01
N LEU A 166 -7.37 -0.82 -8.77
CA LEU A 166 -6.55 -0.64 -7.57
C LEU A 166 -5.07 -0.77 -7.90
N CYS A 167 -4.28 0.22 -7.49
CA CYS A 167 -2.83 0.18 -7.44
C CYS A 167 -2.39 0.52 -6.01
N VAL A 168 -1.69 -0.38 -5.36
CA VAL A 168 -1.22 -0.21 -3.97
C VAL A 168 0.24 -0.56 -3.87
N LEU A 169 1.03 0.35 -3.32
CA LEU A 169 2.41 0.13 -2.92
C LEU A 169 2.51 0.00 -1.40
N ASP A 170 3.11 -1.08 -0.92
CA ASP A 170 3.42 -1.30 0.48
C ASP A 170 4.89 -1.68 0.60
N TRP A 171 5.68 -0.85 1.28
CA TRP A 171 7.12 -1.02 1.38
C TRP A 171 7.71 -0.49 2.68
N VAL A 172 8.86 -1.02 3.04
CA VAL A 172 9.52 -0.72 4.30
C VAL A 172 11.04 -0.66 4.11
N THR A 173 11.68 0.28 4.81
CA THR A 173 13.12 0.45 4.84
C THR A 173 13.74 -0.20 6.08
N GLN A 174 15.05 -0.40 6.04
CA GLN A 174 15.84 -0.91 7.16
C GLN A 174 15.94 0.04 8.36
N GLY A 175 15.29 1.20 8.32
CA GLY A 175 15.38 2.25 9.33
C GLY A 175 16.22 3.44 8.87
N ARG A 176 16.73 4.22 9.83
CA ARG A 176 17.53 5.43 9.56
C ARG A 176 18.99 5.07 9.29
N THR A 177 19.34 4.91 8.02
CA THR A 177 20.71 4.58 7.59
C THR A 177 21.72 5.65 8.02
N SER A 178 21.34 6.94 8.03
CA SER A 178 22.18 8.04 8.51
C SER A 178 22.55 7.95 10.01
N ARG A 179 21.84 7.12 10.77
CA ARG A 179 22.12 6.82 12.18
C ARG A 179 22.70 5.41 12.39
N GLY A 180 23.03 4.71 11.29
CA GLY A 180 23.58 3.36 11.34
C GLY A 180 22.55 2.27 11.64
N GLU A 181 21.24 2.58 11.58
CA GLU A 181 20.19 1.58 11.74
C GLU A 181 20.15 0.65 10.52
N ASN A 182 19.96 -0.65 10.79
CA ASN A 182 19.93 -1.69 9.78
C ASN A 182 19.04 -2.85 10.25
N TRP A 183 17.73 -2.70 10.07
CA TRP A 183 16.72 -3.66 10.52
C TRP A 183 16.71 -3.89 12.03
N ASP A 184 16.96 -2.83 12.80
CA ASP A 184 17.13 -2.88 14.25
C ASP A 184 15.82 -2.62 15.03
N PHE A 185 14.67 -2.71 14.39
CA PHE A 185 13.36 -2.63 15.03
C PHE A 185 12.86 -4.00 15.49
N HIS A 186 11.93 -4.03 16.44
CA HIS A 186 11.41 -5.27 17.00
C HIS A 186 10.32 -5.91 16.15
N LEU A 187 9.42 -5.10 15.58
CA LEU A 187 8.29 -5.60 14.80
C LEU A 187 7.88 -4.62 13.73
N TRP A 188 7.77 -5.08 12.51
CA TRP A 188 7.01 -4.45 11.44
C TRP A 188 6.13 -5.51 10.78
N LYS A 189 4.81 -5.28 10.80
CA LYS A 189 3.84 -6.20 10.24
C LYS A 189 2.92 -5.46 9.30
N GLY A 190 2.99 -5.77 8.01
CA GLY A 190 2.10 -5.30 6.96
C GLY A 190 1.15 -6.40 6.51
N LYS A 191 -0.14 -6.07 6.39
CA LYS A 191 -1.16 -6.96 5.85
C LYS A 191 -2.02 -6.20 4.85
N ASN A 192 -2.07 -6.70 3.61
CA ASN A 192 -2.89 -6.18 2.52
C ASN A 192 -3.93 -7.22 2.12
N GLU A 193 -5.19 -6.86 2.16
CA GLU A 193 -6.31 -7.72 1.78
C GLU A 193 -7.15 -7.06 0.69
N ILE A 194 -7.43 -7.80 -0.39
CA ILE A 194 -8.37 -7.39 -1.43
C ILE A 194 -9.57 -8.31 -1.36
N TRP A 195 -10.75 -7.72 -1.22
CA TRP A 195 -12.04 -8.39 -1.16
C TRP A 195 -12.89 -8.00 -2.35
N LEU A 196 -13.50 -8.97 -3.01
CA LEU A 196 -14.51 -8.75 -4.02
C LEU A 196 -15.87 -8.63 -3.36
N LEU A 197 -16.63 -7.62 -3.75
CA LEU A 197 -18.04 -7.51 -3.44
C LEU A 197 -18.80 -8.43 -4.40
N ASP A 198 -19.53 -9.41 -3.89
CA ASP A 198 -20.37 -10.30 -4.70
C ASP A 198 -21.76 -9.67 -4.91
N ASP A 199 -22.34 -9.89 -6.10
CA ASP A 199 -23.71 -9.51 -6.40
C ASP A 199 -24.70 -10.15 -5.42
N PRO A 200 -25.67 -9.39 -4.89
CA PRO A 200 -26.74 -9.95 -4.07
C PRO A 200 -27.72 -10.85 -4.86
N ILE A 201 -27.56 -10.94 -6.20
CA ILE A 201 -28.51 -11.62 -7.11
C ILE A 201 -28.01 -13.01 -7.53
N SER A 202 -27.75 -13.90 -6.59
CA SER A 202 -27.67 -15.31 -6.96
C SER A 202 -28.01 -16.25 -5.81
N ASN A 203 -29.17 -16.04 -5.18
CA ASN A 203 -29.89 -17.20 -4.61
C ASN A 203 -31.30 -16.77 -4.19
N THR A 204 -32.24 -17.03 -5.07
CA THR A 204 -33.65 -17.24 -4.73
C THR A 204 -33.76 -18.29 -3.63
N SER A 205 -34.62 -17.97 -2.67
CA SER A 205 -35.21 -18.83 -1.64
C SER A 205 -34.47 -18.91 -0.31
N SER A 206 -34.86 -18.03 0.61
CA SER A 206 -35.53 -18.45 1.84
C SER A 206 -35.97 -17.22 2.63
N TYR A 207 -37.30 -17.11 2.79
CA TYR A 207 -37.96 -16.22 3.76
C TYR A 207 -37.50 -16.57 5.16
N SER A 208 -36.84 -15.64 5.85
CA SER A 208 -36.87 -15.56 7.31
C SER A 208 -36.31 -14.21 7.75
N GLY A 209 -37.06 -13.56 8.65
CA GLY A 209 -36.93 -12.18 9.04
C GLY A 209 -35.63 -11.79 9.74
N ASP A 210 -35.47 -10.47 9.86
CA ASP A 210 -34.56 -9.72 10.72
C ASP A 210 -33.12 -10.22 10.79
N ASN A 211 -32.33 -9.86 9.77
CA ASN A 211 -30.88 -9.79 9.90
C ASN A 211 -30.38 -8.71 8.94
N GLU A 212 -29.57 -7.78 9.46
CA GLU A 212 -28.75 -6.89 8.66
C GLU A 212 -28.10 -7.68 7.52
N GLU A 213 -28.41 -7.32 6.27
CA GLU A 213 -27.83 -7.96 5.08
C GLU A 213 -26.32 -7.78 5.14
N LYS A 214 -25.61 -8.79 5.66
CA LYS A 214 -24.16 -8.84 5.59
C LYS A 214 -23.78 -8.97 4.13
N GLU A 215 -23.26 -7.88 3.54
CA GLU A 215 -22.65 -7.88 2.22
C GLU A 215 -21.74 -9.10 2.09
N LYS A 216 -22.04 -9.99 1.13
CA LYS A 216 -21.19 -11.15 0.85
C LYS A 216 -19.90 -10.66 0.18
N LYS A 217 -18.79 -10.83 0.88
CA LYS A 217 -17.45 -10.46 0.39
C LYS A 217 -16.63 -11.73 0.21
N LYS A 218 -15.90 -11.83 -0.92
CA LYS A 218 -15.00 -12.94 -1.20
C LYS A 218 -13.57 -12.44 -1.17
N LEU A 219 -12.71 -13.10 -0.38
CA LEU A 219 -11.29 -12.76 -0.35
C LEU A 219 -10.64 -13.15 -1.69
N LEU A 220 -10.08 -12.15 -2.38
CA LEU A 220 -9.33 -12.32 -3.61
C LEU A 220 -7.86 -12.55 -3.35
N LEU A 221 -7.24 -11.66 -2.57
CA LEU A 221 -5.81 -11.68 -2.25
C LEU A 221 -5.60 -11.32 -0.79
N ARG A 222 -4.66 -12.01 -0.16
CA ARG A 222 -4.04 -11.60 1.10
C ARG A 222 -2.53 -11.68 0.93
N ASP A 223 -1.86 -10.55 1.05
CA ASP A 223 -0.41 -10.46 1.15
C ASP A 223 -0.04 -10.01 2.55
N SER A 224 0.94 -10.64 3.14
CA SER A 224 1.42 -10.29 4.48
C SER A 224 2.94 -10.37 4.52
N LEU A 225 3.55 -9.30 5.03
CA LEU A 225 4.96 -9.26 5.34
C LEU A 225 5.11 -9.08 6.85
N ILE A 226 5.80 -10.00 7.49
CA ILE A 226 6.05 -9.99 8.93
C ILE A 226 7.55 -10.02 9.15
N LEU A 227 8.06 -8.92 9.68
CA LEU A 227 9.43 -8.74 10.13
C LEU A 227 9.41 -8.66 11.64
N ASP A 228 9.77 -9.75 12.29
CA ASP A 228 9.74 -9.91 13.74
C ASP A 228 11.10 -10.39 14.21
N ASP A 229 11.66 -9.66 15.17
CA ASP A 229 12.94 -9.97 15.81
C ASP A 229 12.70 -10.76 17.11
N GLU A 230 11.69 -11.66 17.13
CA GLU A 230 11.55 -12.60 18.23
C GLU A 230 12.84 -13.43 18.35
N THR A 231 13.78 -12.91 19.12
CA THR A 231 14.89 -13.69 19.61
C THR A 231 14.28 -14.89 20.31
N SER A 232 14.43 -16.04 19.69
CA SER A 232 14.02 -17.33 20.22
C SER A 232 14.42 -17.42 21.71
N THR A 233 13.43 -17.33 22.56
CA THR A 233 13.53 -17.51 24.02
C THR A 233 13.85 -18.97 24.40
N SER A 234 14.65 -19.65 23.57
CA SER A 234 14.98 -21.04 23.81
C SER A 234 16.45 -21.31 23.47
N THR A 235 17.37 -20.83 24.29
CA THR A 235 18.51 -21.60 24.82
C THR A 235 19.45 -20.70 25.65
N PRO A 236 19.78 -21.05 26.89
CA PRO A 236 20.67 -20.25 27.76
C PRO A 236 22.16 -20.31 27.40
N GLN A 237 22.54 -20.85 26.24
CA GLN A 237 23.93 -21.22 25.99
C GLN A 237 24.73 -20.36 25.02
N ALA A 238 24.21 -19.25 24.50
CA ALA A 238 24.99 -18.38 23.60
C ALA A 238 25.35 -17.04 24.25
N ARG A 239 26.18 -17.09 25.30
CA ARG A 239 26.60 -15.88 26.04
C ARG A 239 27.73 -15.05 25.40
N ASN A 240 28.26 -15.44 24.22
CA ASN A 240 29.46 -14.80 23.67
C ASN A 240 29.33 -14.13 22.31
N ASN A 241 28.17 -14.14 21.67
CA ASN A 241 27.93 -13.37 20.45
C ASN A 241 26.65 -12.52 20.62
N PRO A 242 26.66 -11.23 20.27
CA PRO A 242 25.44 -10.45 20.25
C PRO A 242 24.42 -11.15 19.33
N PRO A 243 23.17 -11.32 19.74
CA PRO A 243 22.17 -11.97 18.93
C PRO A 243 22.07 -11.22 17.59
N LYS A 244 22.35 -11.93 16.47
CA LYS A 244 22.12 -11.37 15.14
C LYS A 244 20.62 -11.20 14.96
N SER A 245 20.18 -10.01 14.57
CA SER A 245 18.78 -9.77 14.23
C SER A 245 18.35 -10.71 13.12
N LEU A 246 17.31 -11.52 13.38
CA LEU A 246 16.74 -12.43 12.39
C LEU A 246 16.18 -11.67 11.19
N ILE A 247 15.70 -10.46 11.41
CA ILE A 247 15.19 -9.60 10.34
C ILE A 247 16.32 -9.30 9.37
N ARG A 248 17.48 -8.85 9.87
CA ARG A 248 18.66 -8.53 9.04
C ARG A 248 19.14 -9.71 8.22
N GLU A 249 19.15 -10.89 8.81
CA GLU A 249 19.58 -12.11 8.12
C GLU A 249 18.62 -12.48 6.97
N ARG A 250 17.31 -12.36 7.21
CA ARG A 250 16.28 -12.70 6.22
C ARG A 250 16.12 -11.67 5.10
N THR A 251 16.43 -10.41 5.37
CA THR A 251 16.29 -9.32 4.38
C THR A 251 17.55 -9.06 3.59
N SER A 252 18.72 -9.51 4.07
CA SER A 252 20.02 -9.32 3.37
C SER A 252 19.96 -9.85 1.92
N PRO A 253 20.51 -9.13 0.93
CA PRO A 253 21.29 -7.88 1.05
C PRO A 253 20.44 -6.58 0.94
N HIS A 254 19.12 -6.66 1.07
CA HIS A 254 18.22 -5.55 0.79
C HIS A 254 18.08 -4.61 2.00
N GLY A 255 18.16 -3.30 1.73
CA GLY A 255 17.85 -2.24 2.69
C GLY A 255 16.42 -1.71 2.57
N VAL A 256 15.72 -2.11 1.49
CA VAL A 256 14.31 -1.81 1.23
C VAL A 256 13.64 -3.04 0.64
N ILE A 257 12.45 -3.35 1.10
CA ILE A 257 11.60 -4.40 0.51
C ILE A 257 10.19 -3.88 0.33
N GLY A 258 9.51 -4.29 -0.73
CA GLY A 258 8.17 -3.81 -1.04
C GLY A 258 7.35 -4.74 -1.89
N THR A 259 6.06 -4.46 -1.91
CA THR A 259 5.04 -5.14 -2.72
C THR A 259 4.20 -4.08 -3.43
N LEU A 260 4.10 -4.18 -4.76
CA LEU A 260 3.13 -3.44 -5.55
C LEU A 260 2.01 -4.40 -5.98
N ILE A 261 0.78 -4.02 -5.71
CA ILE A 261 -0.42 -4.80 -6.03
C ILE A 261 -1.22 -4.03 -7.07
N LEU A 262 -1.51 -4.68 -8.20
CA LEU A 262 -2.25 -4.11 -9.32
C LEU A 262 -3.51 -4.92 -9.59
N TYR A 263 -4.64 -4.26 -9.78
CA TYR A 263 -5.91 -4.89 -10.10
C TYR A 263 -6.80 -3.97 -10.93
N GLY A 264 -7.54 -4.55 -11.86
CA GLY A 264 -8.61 -3.89 -12.62
C GLY A 264 -8.15 -3.20 -13.91
N PRO A 265 -9.10 -2.75 -14.72
CA PRO A 265 -8.87 -2.34 -16.11
C PRO A 265 -7.95 -1.12 -16.25
N VAL A 266 -7.97 -0.18 -15.30
CA VAL A 266 -7.11 1.03 -15.37
C VAL A 266 -5.63 0.66 -15.29
N PHE A 267 -5.28 -0.42 -14.57
CA PHE A 267 -3.90 -0.85 -14.36
C PHE A 267 -3.53 -2.11 -15.13
N GLU A 268 -4.33 -2.54 -16.13
CA GLU A 268 -4.06 -3.78 -16.87
C GLU A 268 -2.80 -3.67 -17.74
N ASN A 269 -2.57 -2.51 -18.38
CA ASN A 269 -1.35 -2.28 -19.17
C ASN A 269 -0.12 -2.31 -18.27
N LEU A 270 -0.16 -1.64 -17.13
CA LEU A 270 0.91 -1.64 -16.14
C LEU A 270 1.15 -3.05 -15.58
N SER A 271 0.09 -3.81 -15.35
CA SER A 271 0.15 -5.21 -14.92
C SER A 271 0.88 -6.08 -15.93
N SER A 272 0.53 -5.97 -17.20
CA SER A 272 1.18 -6.69 -18.30
C SER A 272 2.63 -6.27 -18.46
N PHE A 273 2.91 -4.97 -18.39
CA PHE A 273 4.27 -4.42 -18.48
C PHE A 273 5.22 -5.02 -17.42
N PHE A 274 4.81 -5.09 -16.15
CA PHE A 274 5.64 -5.71 -15.10
C PHE A 274 5.85 -7.21 -15.31
N VAL A 275 4.81 -7.93 -15.75
CA VAL A 275 4.93 -9.37 -16.03
C VAL A 275 5.87 -9.62 -17.20
N ASP A 276 5.77 -8.83 -18.29
CA ASP A 276 6.62 -8.94 -19.46
C ASP A 276 8.06 -8.57 -19.12
N LYS A 277 8.27 -7.48 -18.38
CA LYS A 277 9.60 -7.08 -17.89
C LYS A 277 10.24 -8.19 -17.04
N PHE A 278 9.47 -8.83 -16.16
CA PHE A 278 9.97 -9.95 -15.35
C PHE A 278 10.26 -11.20 -16.20
N THR A 279 9.41 -11.53 -17.15
CA THR A 279 9.61 -12.73 -17.99
C THR A 279 10.75 -12.59 -18.98
N SER A 280 11.13 -11.35 -19.35
CA SER A 280 12.27 -11.05 -20.21
C SER A 280 13.62 -11.16 -19.50
N LEU A 281 13.65 -11.26 -18.16
CA LEU A 281 14.90 -11.41 -17.41
C LEU A 281 15.58 -12.75 -17.74
N PRO A 282 16.93 -12.76 -17.83
CA PRO A 282 17.69 -13.99 -18.02
C PRO A 282 17.39 -14.98 -16.89
N ARG A 283 16.97 -16.20 -17.24
CA ARG A 283 16.74 -17.26 -16.25
C ARG A 283 18.06 -17.88 -15.84
N ILE A 284 18.35 -17.89 -14.56
CA ILE A 284 19.52 -18.61 -14.03
C ILE A 284 19.37 -20.09 -14.35
N GLY A 285 20.33 -20.65 -15.11
CA GLY A 285 20.33 -22.07 -15.51
C GLY A 285 19.66 -22.40 -16.84
N ALA A 286 19.14 -21.42 -17.59
CA ALA A 286 18.71 -21.65 -18.97
C ALA A 286 19.94 -21.84 -19.87
N ARG A 287 20.42 -23.09 -20.04
CA ARG A 287 21.36 -23.44 -21.08
C ARG A 287 20.66 -23.39 -22.43
N ASN A 288 21.03 -22.45 -23.27
CA ASN A 288 20.66 -22.50 -24.68
C ASN A 288 21.36 -23.70 -25.34
N TRP A 289 20.62 -24.77 -25.51
CA TRP A 289 21.13 -26.00 -26.17
C TRP A 289 21.26 -25.84 -27.68
N SER A 290 20.95 -24.71 -28.26
CA SER A 290 20.84 -24.49 -29.71
C SER A 290 21.76 -23.42 -30.29
N SER A 291 22.81 -22.98 -29.63
CA SER A 291 23.79 -22.11 -30.28
C SER A 291 25.22 -22.41 -29.85
N SER A 292 25.95 -23.00 -30.76
CA SER A 292 27.41 -23.05 -30.79
C SER A 292 27.97 -21.68 -31.20
N ALA A 293 27.99 -20.71 -30.29
CA ALA A 293 28.88 -19.54 -30.35
C ALA A 293 28.90 -18.82 -29.01
N PRO A 294 30.05 -18.50 -28.42
CA PRO A 294 30.15 -17.67 -27.24
C PRO A 294 30.09 -16.22 -27.69
N ALA A 295 28.89 -15.64 -27.71
CA ALA A 295 28.77 -14.18 -27.69
C ALA A 295 28.87 -13.76 -26.22
N ALA A 296 29.94 -13.07 -25.88
CA ALA A 296 30.03 -12.29 -24.68
C ALA A 296 28.92 -11.20 -24.77
N VAL A 297 27.78 -11.47 -24.18
CA VAL A 297 26.75 -10.44 -23.96
C VAL A 297 27.32 -9.56 -22.88
N GLU A 298 27.80 -8.37 -23.24
CA GLU A 298 27.96 -7.28 -22.31
C GLU A 298 26.60 -7.07 -21.67
N VAL A 299 26.46 -7.50 -20.41
CA VAL A 299 25.28 -7.17 -19.60
C VAL A 299 25.32 -5.67 -19.41
N PRO A 300 24.36 -4.89 -19.93
CA PRO A 300 24.31 -3.46 -19.66
C PRO A 300 24.34 -3.30 -18.15
N GLN A 301 25.23 -2.45 -17.63
CA GLN A 301 25.19 -1.99 -16.25
C GLN A 301 23.96 -1.11 -16.10
N ASN A 302 22.79 -1.71 -16.07
CA ASN A 302 21.55 -1.03 -15.92
C ASN A 302 21.13 -1.08 -14.44
N TYR A 303 20.47 -0.04 -13.96
CA TYR A 303 19.88 0.06 -12.61
C TYR A 303 19.09 -1.20 -12.19
N ASP A 304 18.56 -1.96 -13.14
CA ASP A 304 17.88 -3.24 -12.93
C ASP A 304 18.77 -4.32 -12.24
N SER A 305 20.10 -4.21 -12.28
CA SER A 305 21.01 -5.15 -11.59
C SER A 305 21.06 -4.94 -10.08
N GLN A 306 20.61 -3.79 -9.58
CA GLN A 306 20.64 -3.43 -8.16
C GLN A 306 19.30 -3.68 -7.45
N VAL A 307 18.26 -4.03 -8.21
CA VAL A 307 16.92 -4.34 -7.70
C VAL A 307 16.55 -5.75 -8.08
N THR A 308 16.24 -6.54 -7.07
CA THR A 308 15.68 -7.88 -7.28
C THR A 308 14.16 -7.76 -7.25
N PHE A 309 13.46 -8.22 -8.28
CA PHE A 309 12.02 -8.21 -8.28
C PHE A 309 11.42 -9.48 -8.90
N THR A 310 10.18 -9.74 -8.57
CA THR A 310 9.35 -10.78 -9.18
C THR A 310 7.99 -10.17 -9.51
N ALA A 311 7.40 -10.58 -10.64
CA ALA A 311 6.05 -10.19 -11.00
C ALA A 311 5.26 -11.44 -11.38
N ALA A 312 4.06 -11.58 -10.84
CA ALA A 312 3.21 -12.71 -11.11
C ALA A 312 1.73 -12.31 -11.18
N ARG A 313 1.04 -12.83 -12.19
CA ARG A 313 -0.41 -12.73 -12.27
C ARG A 313 -1.02 -13.80 -11.37
N VAL A 314 -1.79 -13.35 -10.39
CA VAL A 314 -2.48 -14.21 -9.42
C VAL A 314 -3.98 -14.28 -9.73
N ARG A 315 -4.79 -14.76 -8.81
CA ARG A 315 -6.23 -14.99 -9.04
C ARG A 315 -6.96 -13.74 -9.54
N ALA A 316 -7.95 -13.95 -10.42
CA ALA A 316 -8.87 -12.93 -10.98
C ALA A 316 -8.17 -11.72 -11.62
N GLY A 317 -6.98 -11.91 -12.20
CA GLY A 317 -6.26 -10.86 -12.92
C GLY A 317 -5.49 -9.88 -12.04
N CYS A 318 -5.38 -10.11 -10.75
CA CYS A 318 -4.51 -9.35 -9.87
C CYS A 318 -3.04 -9.64 -10.20
N VAL A 319 -2.19 -8.62 -10.24
CA VAL A 319 -0.75 -8.78 -10.39
C VAL A 319 -0.06 -8.33 -9.12
N LEU A 320 0.87 -9.17 -8.68
CA LEU A 320 1.69 -8.94 -7.50
C LEU A 320 3.14 -8.79 -7.94
N VAL A 321 3.74 -7.65 -7.62
CA VAL A 321 5.16 -7.36 -7.86
C VAL A 321 5.84 -7.23 -6.50
N LYS A 322 6.78 -8.13 -6.21
CA LYS A 322 7.61 -8.04 -4.99
C LYS A 322 9.01 -7.62 -5.40
N PHE A 323 9.58 -6.69 -4.65
CA PHE A 323 10.92 -6.17 -4.95
C PHE A 323 11.74 -5.94 -3.68
N GLY A 324 13.06 -5.95 -3.87
CA GLY A 324 14.02 -5.56 -2.86
C GLY A 324 15.18 -4.81 -3.51
N ALA A 325 15.67 -3.77 -2.84
CA ALA A 325 16.79 -2.94 -3.28
C ALA A 325 17.77 -2.71 -2.15
N ALA A 326 19.03 -2.43 -2.48
CA ALA A 326 20.07 -2.18 -1.49
C ALA A 326 19.80 -0.93 -0.64
N ASN A 327 19.17 0.08 -1.23
CA ASN A 327 18.83 1.34 -0.56
C ASN A 327 17.55 1.97 -1.14
N LEU A 328 17.06 3.01 -0.46
CA LEU A 328 15.81 3.67 -0.81
C LEU A 328 15.88 4.40 -2.16
N GLU A 329 16.99 5.08 -2.44
CA GLU A 329 17.19 5.84 -3.68
C GLU A 329 17.08 4.91 -4.89
N THR A 330 17.82 3.81 -4.88
CA THR A 330 17.76 2.77 -5.93
C THR A 330 16.35 2.20 -6.11
N ALA A 331 15.61 1.99 -5.00
CA ALA A 331 14.23 1.50 -5.08
C ALA A 331 13.30 2.54 -5.73
N LYS A 332 13.44 3.83 -5.36
CA LYS A 332 12.66 4.93 -5.93
C LYS A 332 12.94 5.13 -7.41
N ASP A 333 14.22 5.17 -7.78
CA ASP A 333 14.64 5.36 -9.17
C ASP A 333 14.13 4.23 -10.06
N TRP A 334 14.29 2.99 -9.62
CA TRP A 334 13.80 1.83 -10.36
C TRP A 334 12.27 1.84 -10.49
N LEU A 335 11.54 1.97 -9.37
CA LEU A 335 10.09 1.91 -9.38
C LEU A 335 9.49 3.13 -10.09
N GLY A 336 9.97 4.33 -9.74
CA GLY A 336 9.52 5.58 -10.35
C GLY A 336 9.83 5.63 -11.85
N GLY A 337 11.04 5.19 -12.26
CA GLY A 337 11.42 5.07 -13.66
C GLY A 337 10.52 4.09 -14.43
N THR A 338 10.27 2.91 -13.85
CA THR A 338 9.39 1.88 -14.46
C THR A 338 7.94 2.37 -14.61
N LEU A 339 7.40 3.04 -13.60
CA LEU A 339 6.03 3.59 -13.67
C LEU A 339 5.90 4.75 -14.66
N ARG A 340 6.94 5.58 -14.80
CA ARG A 340 6.98 6.65 -15.80
C ARG A 340 7.17 6.11 -17.23
N GLU A 341 7.97 5.07 -17.39
CA GLU A 341 8.19 4.39 -18.67
C GLU A 341 6.89 3.83 -19.25
N GLU A 342 6.07 3.16 -18.43
CA GLU A 342 4.76 2.66 -18.86
C GLU A 342 3.72 3.78 -19.02
N GLY A 343 3.70 4.76 -18.12
CA GLY A 343 3.01 6.04 -18.24
C GLY A 343 1.51 6.04 -17.94
N SER A 344 0.86 4.91 -17.62
CA SER A 344 -0.60 4.89 -17.35
C SER A 344 -0.98 5.67 -16.09
N ILE A 345 -0.15 5.64 -15.05
CA ILE A 345 -0.41 6.40 -13.81
C ILE A 345 -0.41 7.90 -14.11
N ALA A 346 0.59 8.40 -14.84
CA ALA A 346 0.67 9.81 -15.19
C ALA A 346 -0.52 10.25 -16.06
N ARG A 347 -0.97 9.39 -17.00
CA ARG A 347 -2.13 9.67 -17.86
C ARG A 347 -3.46 9.71 -17.11
N GLU A 348 -3.66 8.80 -16.14
CA GLU A 348 -4.94 8.66 -15.44
C GLU A 348 -5.04 9.56 -14.19
N PHE A 349 -3.90 9.81 -13.52
CA PHE A 349 -3.87 10.44 -12.21
C PHE A 349 -2.99 11.70 -12.14
N GLY A 350 -2.23 12.00 -13.21
CA GLY A 350 -1.24 13.07 -13.23
C GLY A 350 0.12 12.65 -12.68
N GLU A 351 1.18 13.35 -13.13
CA GLU A 351 2.58 13.08 -12.70
C GLU A 351 2.77 13.25 -11.18
N GLU A 352 1.95 14.10 -10.55
CA GLU A 352 1.98 14.33 -9.11
C GLU A 352 1.63 13.06 -8.28
N ALA A 353 0.98 12.05 -8.89
CA ALA A 353 0.72 10.77 -8.25
C ALA A 353 2.02 10.00 -7.93
N LEU A 354 3.10 10.30 -8.63
CA LEU A 354 4.42 9.70 -8.48
C LEU A 354 5.36 10.52 -7.57
N SER A 355 4.84 11.49 -6.84
CA SER A 355 5.65 12.43 -6.04
C SER A 355 6.42 11.81 -4.87
N CYS A 356 6.05 10.60 -4.46
CA CYS A 356 6.77 9.83 -3.42
C CYS A 356 7.88 8.91 -3.98
N LEU A 357 8.01 8.86 -5.34
CA LEU A 357 8.95 8.00 -6.06
C LEU A 357 10.01 8.80 -6.82
#